data_acec68cf0c236dc42053c2be3c5c643c
#
_entry.id   acec68cf0c236dc42053c2be3c5c643c
#
_cell.length_a   1.000
_cell.length_b   1.000
_cell.length_c   1.000
_cell.angle_alpha   90.00
_cell.angle_beta   90.00
_cell.angle_gamma   90.00
#
_symmetry.space_group_name_H-M   'P 1'
#
loop_
_entity.id
_entity.type
_entity.pdbx_description
1 polymer ?
#
loop_
_entity_poly.entity_id
_entity_poly.type
_entity_poly.pdbx_seq_one_letter_code
_entity_poly.pdbx_strand_id
1 'polypeptide(L)'
;MFAGDKTKLHSLLLKATDHGIFTLSPTAVAWINRDRLIVEIIEHPHVVVALWWNALQRAAILRERITSIGRRGAYARIAHLLCEMYERLRLAGETVDHNYMLPVTQAELGDALGMSEVYANRMLRRLQGERLILYDQRVLRIPDLDALKSAAAFDPRYLHLDGAPQAVRDRVSAQRFMA
;
A
#
# COMPACT_ATOMS: atom_id res chain seq x y z
N MET A 1 3.84 -2.55 3.91
CA MET A 1 4.17 -3.26 2.65
C MET A 1 3.37 -4.54 2.61
N PHE A 2 2.99 -4.98 1.44
CA PHE A 2 2.12 -6.13 1.21
C PHE A 2 2.82 -7.15 0.31
N ALA A 3 2.25 -8.34 0.18
CA ALA A 3 2.76 -9.35 -0.75
C ALA A 3 2.91 -8.75 -2.16
N GLY A 4 4.05 -9.01 -2.79
CA GLY A 4 4.39 -8.46 -4.10
C GLY A 4 4.96 -7.03 -4.12
N ASP A 5 4.97 -6.32 -2.99
CA ASP A 5 5.60 -5.00 -2.92
C ASP A 5 7.12 -5.09 -3.16
N LYS A 6 7.63 -4.18 -3.99
CA LYS A 6 9.07 -4.04 -4.26
C LYS A 6 9.66 -2.97 -3.36
N THR A 7 10.66 -3.33 -2.60
CA THR A 7 11.33 -2.39 -1.69
C THR A 7 12.67 -1.95 -2.27
N LYS A 8 13.16 -0.79 -1.81
CA LYS A 8 14.49 -0.29 -2.14
C LYS A 8 14.77 -0.17 -3.65
N LEU A 9 13.76 0.02 -4.50
CA LEU A 9 13.98 0.26 -5.94
C LEU A 9 14.90 1.45 -6.20
N HIS A 10 14.87 2.45 -5.31
CA HIS A 10 15.77 3.61 -5.37
C HIS A 10 17.23 3.22 -5.23
N SER A 11 17.57 2.11 -4.57
CA SER A 11 18.94 1.62 -4.46
C SER A 11 19.56 1.20 -5.80
N LEU A 12 18.74 1.07 -6.84
CA LEU A 12 19.22 0.85 -8.21
C LEU A 12 20.02 2.07 -8.72
N LEU A 13 19.57 3.28 -8.39
CA LEU A 13 20.14 4.54 -8.88
C LEU A 13 20.85 5.33 -7.78
N LEU A 14 20.43 5.20 -6.52
CA LEU A 14 21.02 5.92 -5.42
C LEU A 14 22.23 5.16 -4.83
N LYS A 15 23.21 5.91 -4.41
CA LYS A 15 24.47 5.36 -3.82
C LYS A 15 24.23 4.64 -2.49
N ALA A 16 23.26 5.12 -1.70
CA ALA A 16 22.93 4.57 -0.38
C ALA A 16 21.43 4.68 -0.13
N THR A 17 20.92 3.82 0.74
CA THR A 17 19.54 3.91 1.24
C THR A 17 19.50 4.80 2.49
N ASP A 18 18.50 5.66 2.57
CA ASP A 18 18.28 6.64 3.64
C ASP A 18 17.41 6.11 4.79
N HIS A 19 16.88 4.89 4.66
CA HIS A 19 15.99 4.27 5.66
C HIS A 19 16.18 2.76 5.77
N GLY A 20 15.84 2.21 6.94
CA GLY A 20 15.71 0.79 7.19
C GLY A 20 14.32 0.26 6.78
N ILE A 21 14.21 -1.06 6.67
CA ILE A 21 12.95 -1.76 6.45
C ILE A 21 12.84 -2.85 7.50
N PHE A 22 11.70 -2.88 8.20
CA PHE A 22 11.38 -3.89 9.19
C PHE A 22 10.08 -4.59 8.79
N THR A 23 10.00 -5.89 9.01
CA THR A 23 8.78 -6.66 8.81
C THR A 23 7.97 -6.68 10.11
N LEU A 24 6.65 -6.54 10.02
CA LEU A 24 5.72 -6.59 11.16
C LEU A 24 5.20 -8.03 11.42
N SER A 25 5.50 -8.94 10.51
CA SER A 25 5.16 -10.36 10.61
C SER A 25 6.22 -11.20 9.91
N PRO A 26 6.29 -12.52 10.15
CA PRO A 26 7.14 -13.42 9.37
C PRO A 26 6.88 -13.23 7.87
N THR A 27 7.93 -12.97 7.11
CA THR A 27 7.84 -12.58 5.70
C THR A 27 8.93 -13.23 4.88
N ALA A 28 8.57 -13.85 3.76
CA ALA A 28 9.54 -14.31 2.77
C ALA A 28 10.01 -13.12 1.91
N VAL A 29 11.31 -12.96 1.76
CA VAL A 29 11.92 -11.88 0.99
C VAL A 29 12.78 -12.46 -0.12
N ALA A 30 12.58 -12.01 -1.35
CA ALA A 30 13.46 -12.31 -2.48
C ALA A 30 14.45 -11.18 -2.68
N TRP A 31 15.73 -11.52 -2.77
CA TRP A 31 16.81 -10.59 -3.06
C TRP A 31 17.14 -10.63 -4.55
N ILE A 32 17.18 -9.46 -5.17
CA ILE A 32 17.60 -9.31 -6.56
C ILE A 32 18.96 -8.61 -6.58
N ASN A 33 19.94 -9.23 -7.23
CA ASN A 33 21.25 -8.61 -7.41
C ASN A 33 21.12 -7.38 -8.30
N ARG A 34 21.76 -6.28 -7.91
CA ARG A 34 21.69 -4.99 -8.61
C ARG A 34 22.16 -5.09 -10.06
N ASP A 35 23.32 -5.73 -10.28
CA ASP A 35 23.92 -5.80 -11.62
C ASP A 35 23.08 -6.67 -12.56
N ARG A 36 22.53 -7.78 -12.05
CA ARG A 36 21.56 -8.58 -12.82
C ARG A 36 20.32 -7.79 -13.18
N LEU A 37 19.77 -7.00 -12.24
CA LEU A 37 18.60 -6.17 -12.53
C LEU A 37 18.92 -5.10 -13.59
N ILE A 38 20.12 -4.53 -13.61
CA ILE A 38 20.57 -3.59 -14.63
C ILE A 38 20.60 -4.27 -16.00
N VAL A 39 21.14 -5.47 -16.13
CA VAL A 39 21.15 -6.26 -17.36
C VAL A 39 19.72 -6.51 -17.86
N GLU A 40 18.84 -6.99 -16.98
CA GLU A 40 17.43 -7.21 -17.30
C GLU A 40 16.71 -5.94 -17.80
N ILE A 41 17.03 -4.79 -17.21
CA ILE A 41 16.49 -3.49 -17.64
C ILE A 41 16.94 -3.13 -19.06
N ILE A 42 18.19 -3.39 -19.40
CA ILE A 42 18.76 -3.11 -20.73
C ILE A 42 18.16 -4.05 -21.78
N GLU A 43 18.08 -5.34 -21.47
CA GLU A 43 17.58 -6.37 -22.38
C GLU A 43 16.05 -6.35 -22.52
N HIS A 44 15.37 -5.87 -21.48
CA HIS A 44 13.91 -5.88 -21.37
C HIS A 44 13.34 -4.51 -20.99
N PRO A 45 13.21 -3.55 -21.92
CA PRO A 45 12.74 -2.18 -21.63
C PRO A 45 11.38 -2.11 -20.92
N HIS A 46 10.52 -3.12 -21.07
CA HIS A 46 9.24 -3.19 -20.35
C HIS A 46 9.41 -3.31 -18.82
N VAL A 47 10.55 -3.81 -18.35
CA VAL A 47 10.89 -3.85 -16.92
C VAL A 47 11.03 -2.43 -16.37
N VAL A 48 11.65 -1.51 -17.14
CA VAL A 48 11.75 -0.09 -16.76
C VAL A 48 10.39 0.52 -16.55
N VAL A 49 9.46 0.29 -17.49
CA VAL A 49 8.10 0.81 -17.41
C VAL A 49 7.39 0.28 -16.15
N ALA A 50 7.53 -1.01 -15.86
CA ALA A 50 6.94 -1.61 -14.67
C ALA A 50 7.53 -1.05 -13.35
N LEU A 51 8.84 -0.82 -13.30
CA LEU A 51 9.52 -0.24 -12.15
C LEU A 51 9.12 1.24 -11.97
N TRP A 52 9.07 1.99 -13.06
CA TRP A 52 8.64 3.40 -13.03
C TRP A 52 7.18 3.53 -12.61
N TRP A 53 6.29 2.69 -13.15
CA TRP A 53 4.90 2.63 -12.71
C TRP A 53 4.80 2.41 -11.21
N ASN A 54 5.53 1.44 -10.67
CA ASN A 54 5.57 1.18 -9.22
C ASN A 54 6.05 2.40 -8.44
N ALA A 55 7.09 3.10 -8.92
CA ALA A 55 7.60 4.32 -8.28
C ALA A 55 6.54 5.44 -8.27
N LEU A 56 5.83 5.65 -9.38
CA LEU A 56 4.76 6.64 -9.50
C LEU A 56 3.57 6.32 -8.58
N GLN A 57 3.17 5.06 -8.51
CA GLN A 57 2.12 4.61 -7.61
C GLN A 57 2.49 4.85 -6.14
N ARG A 58 3.72 4.51 -5.75
CA ARG A 58 4.22 4.80 -4.39
C ARG A 58 4.26 6.28 -4.09
N ALA A 59 4.68 7.11 -5.04
CA ALA A 59 4.66 8.56 -4.90
C ALA A 59 3.23 9.10 -4.74
N ALA A 60 2.24 8.53 -5.43
CA ALA A 60 0.83 8.87 -5.26
C ALA A 60 0.32 8.53 -3.86
N ILE A 61 0.64 7.33 -3.36
CA ILE A 61 0.31 6.90 -1.99
C ILE A 61 0.95 7.83 -0.95
N LEU A 62 2.21 8.23 -1.14
CA LEU A 62 2.88 9.16 -0.22
C LEU A 62 2.23 10.56 -0.23
N ARG A 63 1.86 11.08 -1.39
CA ARG A 63 1.12 12.36 -1.48
C ARG A 63 -0.22 12.28 -0.76
N GLU A 64 -0.96 11.18 -0.94
CA GLU A 64 -2.22 10.97 -0.22
C GLU A 64 -2.01 10.85 1.29
N ARG A 65 -0.91 10.23 1.72
CA ARG A 65 -0.53 10.14 3.14
C ARG A 65 -0.27 11.53 3.74
N ILE A 66 0.46 12.38 3.02
CA ILE A 66 0.70 13.77 3.45
C ILE A 66 -0.62 14.54 3.55
N THR A 67 -1.48 14.44 2.55
CA THR A 67 -2.81 15.05 2.55
C THR A 67 -3.64 14.53 3.73
N SER A 68 -3.61 13.24 3.99
CA SER A 68 -4.32 12.60 5.09
C SER A 68 -3.88 13.15 6.44
N ILE A 69 -2.56 13.27 6.67
CA ILE A 69 -2.00 13.82 7.91
C ILE A 69 -2.36 15.30 8.07
N GLY A 70 -2.31 16.08 7.00
CA GLY A 70 -2.51 17.52 7.05
C GLY A 70 -3.98 17.96 7.09
N ARG A 71 -4.92 17.17 6.58
CA ARG A 71 -6.31 17.60 6.39
C ARG A 71 -7.37 16.74 7.05
N ARG A 72 -7.12 15.43 7.27
CA ARG A 72 -8.12 14.55 7.89
C ARG A 72 -8.01 14.56 9.42
N GLY A 73 -9.16 14.59 10.08
CA GLY A 73 -9.20 14.30 11.53
C GLY A 73 -8.80 12.83 11.79
N ALA A 74 -8.35 12.53 13.00
CA ALA A 74 -7.81 11.22 13.34
C ALA A 74 -8.75 10.04 13.05
N TYR A 75 -10.04 10.21 13.25
CA TYR A 75 -11.06 9.22 12.94
C TYR A 75 -11.07 8.87 11.44
N ALA A 76 -11.23 9.86 10.57
CA ALA A 76 -11.22 9.66 9.13
C ALA A 76 -9.86 9.17 8.62
N ARG A 77 -8.75 9.56 9.28
CA ARG A 77 -7.40 9.14 8.94
C ARG A 77 -7.19 7.65 9.18
N ILE A 78 -7.67 7.12 10.31
CA ILE A 78 -7.62 5.67 10.58
C ILE A 78 -8.53 4.93 9.59
N ALA A 79 -9.79 5.36 9.44
CA ALA A 79 -10.72 4.73 8.50
C ALA A 79 -10.15 4.69 7.07
N HIS A 80 -9.52 5.77 6.63
CA HIS A 80 -8.85 5.86 5.32
C HIS A 80 -7.71 4.86 5.17
N LEU A 81 -6.83 4.73 6.19
CA LEU A 81 -5.77 3.74 6.17
C LEU A 81 -6.33 2.32 6.07
N LEU A 82 -7.38 2.01 6.83
CA LEU A 82 -8.00 0.68 6.80
C LEU A 82 -8.62 0.35 5.44
N CYS A 83 -9.26 1.33 4.79
CA CYS A 83 -9.74 1.20 3.41
C CYS A 83 -8.59 0.98 2.41
N GLU A 84 -7.50 1.75 2.53
CA GLU A 84 -6.31 1.60 1.68
C GLU A 84 -5.71 0.20 1.81
N MET A 85 -5.54 -0.27 3.05
CA MET A 85 -5.01 -1.60 3.31
C MET A 85 -5.90 -2.69 2.72
N TYR A 86 -7.22 -2.58 2.91
CA TYR A 86 -8.19 -3.51 2.33
C TYR A 86 -8.05 -3.58 0.80
N GLU A 87 -8.08 -2.44 0.10
CA GLU A 87 -8.01 -2.45 -1.37
C GLU A 87 -6.69 -3.05 -1.89
N ARG A 88 -5.58 -2.76 -1.23
CA ARG A 88 -4.27 -3.31 -1.61
C ARG A 88 -4.16 -4.79 -1.33
N LEU A 89 -4.65 -5.27 -0.18
CA LEU A 89 -4.67 -6.69 0.18
C LEU A 89 -5.64 -7.47 -0.71
N ARG A 90 -6.78 -6.89 -1.07
CA ARG A 90 -7.75 -7.47 -2.01
C ARG A 90 -7.10 -7.78 -3.36
N LEU A 91 -6.29 -6.87 -3.89
CA LEU A 91 -5.55 -7.11 -5.13
C LEU A 91 -4.47 -8.18 -5.00
N ALA A 92 -3.89 -8.32 -3.80
CA ALA A 92 -2.93 -9.37 -3.51
C ALA A 92 -3.58 -10.74 -3.23
N GLY A 93 -4.92 -10.82 -3.19
CA GLY A 93 -5.65 -12.05 -2.85
C GLY A 93 -5.62 -12.40 -1.36
N GLU A 94 -5.30 -11.44 -0.50
CA GLU A 94 -5.11 -11.61 0.95
C GLU A 94 -6.34 -11.16 1.76
N THR A 95 -7.52 -11.14 1.14
CA THR A 95 -8.79 -10.80 1.80
C THR A 95 -9.83 -11.90 1.57
N VAL A 96 -10.68 -12.12 2.58
CA VAL A 96 -11.85 -13.02 2.48
C VAL A 96 -13.05 -12.28 3.06
N ASP A 97 -14.12 -12.11 2.29
CA ASP A 97 -15.39 -11.49 2.73
C ASP A 97 -15.17 -10.17 3.50
N HIS A 98 -14.40 -9.25 2.95
CA HIS A 98 -14.02 -7.96 3.56
C HIS A 98 -13.23 -8.11 4.87
N ASN A 99 -12.62 -9.27 5.11
CA ASN A 99 -11.75 -9.50 6.25
C ASN A 99 -10.29 -9.58 5.79
N TYR A 100 -9.38 -9.10 6.62
CA TYR A 100 -7.95 -9.23 6.40
C TYR A 100 -7.15 -9.22 7.70
N MET A 101 -5.96 -9.80 7.65
CA MET A 101 -5.01 -9.73 8.75
C MET A 101 -4.43 -8.33 8.88
N LEU A 102 -4.50 -7.77 10.08
CA LEU A 102 -3.92 -6.48 10.45
C LEU A 102 -2.90 -6.70 11.57
N PRO A 103 -1.67 -7.13 11.28
CA PRO A 103 -0.67 -7.50 12.29
C PRO A 103 0.08 -6.27 12.84
N VAL A 104 -0.61 -5.14 13.00
CA VAL A 104 -0.05 -3.91 13.55
C VAL A 104 -0.56 -3.67 14.96
N THR A 105 0.32 -3.18 15.82
CA THR A 105 -0.05 -2.69 17.14
C THR A 105 -0.69 -1.31 17.06
N GLN A 106 -1.33 -0.89 18.15
CA GLN A 106 -1.92 0.45 18.21
C GLN A 106 -0.85 1.54 18.22
N ALA A 107 0.32 1.26 18.81
CA ALA A 107 1.47 2.15 18.76
C ALA A 107 1.97 2.34 17.31
N GLU A 108 2.21 1.23 16.60
CA GLU A 108 2.62 1.28 15.17
C GLU A 108 1.58 1.97 14.29
N LEU A 109 0.29 1.78 14.57
CA LEU A 109 -0.77 2.48 13.87
C LEU A 109 -0.72 3.99 14.17
N GLY A 110 -0.49 4.35 15.42
CA GLY A 110 -0.30 5.74 15.84
C GLY A 110 0.89 6.39 15.13
N ASP A 111 2.03 5.73 15.14
CA ASP A 111 3.25 6.20 14.47
C ASP A 111 3.03 6.39 12.96
N ALA A 112 2.40 5.41 12.28
CA ALA A 112 2.11 5.49 10.85
C ALA A 112 1.18 6.66 10.48
N LEU A 113 0.37 7.13 11.43
CA LEU A 113 -0.63 8.17 11.21
C LEU A 113 -0.32 9.49 11.93
N GLY A 114 0.84 9.60 12.58
CA GLY A 114 1.24 10.81 13.28
C GLY A 114 0.31 11.17 14.43
N MET A 115 -0.05 10.19 15.27
CA MET A 115 -0.87 10.38 16.47
C MET A 115 -0.41 9.47 17.61
N SER A 116 -0.76 9.82 18.85
CA SER A 116 -0.43 8.97 20.00
C SER A 116 -1.22 7.65 19.98
N GLU A 117 -0.63 6.60 20.54
CA GLU A 117 -1.28 5.29 20.71
C GLU A 117 -2.65 5.41 21.40
N VAL A 118 -2.73 6.19 22.48
CA VAL A 118 -3.98 6.41 23.22
C VAL A 118 -5.06 7.02 22.31
N TYR A 119 -4.67 7.95 21.45
CA TYR A 119 -5.61 8.59 20.54
C TYR A 119 -6.03 7.65 19.40
N ALA A 120 -5.08 6.87 18.86
CA ALA A 120 -5.37 5.82 17.87
C ALA A 120 -6.36 4.79 18.42
N ASN A 121 -6.13 4.30 19.66
CA ASN A 121 -7.02 3.37 20.35
C ASN A 121 -8.44 3.94 20.50
N ARG A 122 -8.56 5.19 20.95
CA ARG A 122 -9.86 5.85 21.12
C ARG A 122 -10.63 5.92 19.80
N MET A 123 -9.95 6.22 18.68
CA MET A 123 -10.59 6.30 17.36
C MET A 123 -10.97 4.93 16.81
N LEU A 124 -10.12 3.91 17.04
CA LEU A 124 -10.47 2.53 16.71
C LEU A 124 -11.71 2.05 17.47
N ARG A 125 -11.77 2.30 18.78
CA ARG A 125 -12.95 1.97 19.58
C ARG A 125 -14.21 2.70 19.11
N ARG A 126 -14.07 3.93 18.64
CA ARG A 126 -15.18 4.68 18.04
C ARG A 126 -15.67 4.02 16.77
N LEU A 127 -14.78 3.65 15.84
CA LEU A 127 -15.13 2.92 14.62
C LEU A 127 -15.83 1.58 14.93
N GLN A 128 -15.36 0.86 15.96
CA GLN A 128 -16.00 -0.37 16.44
C GLN A 128 -17.39 -0.11 17.05
N GLY A 129 -17.53 0.94 17.86
CA GLY A 129 -18.81 1.33 18.46
C GLY A 129 -19.86 1.72 17.41
N GLU A 130 -19.43 2.34 16.32
CA GLU A 130 -20.26 2.67 15.15
C GLU A 130 -20.47 1.47 14.19
N ARG A 131 -19.91 0.28 14.51
CA ARG A 131 -19.98 -0.96 13.73
C ARG A 131 -19.41 -0.85 12.31
N LEU A 132 -18.50 0.10 12.07
CA LEU A 132 -17.82 0.24 10.80
C LEU A 132 -16.69 -0.78 10.63
N ILE A 133 -16.12 -1.23 11.75
CA ILE A 133 -15.12 -2.29 11.81
C ILE A 133 -15.38 -3.21 13.00
N LEU A 134 -14.92 -4.45 12.88
CA LEU A 134 -14.73 -5.37 13.99
C LEU A 134 -13.26 -5.78 13.99
N TYR A 135 -12.60 -5.67 15.13
CA TYR A 135 -11.18 -6.00 15.24
C TYR A 135 -10.96 -6.96 16.40
N ASP A 136 -10.60 -8.17 16.08
CA ASP A 136 -10.33 -9.23 17.05
C ASP A 136 -9.19 -10.13 16.56
N GLN A 137 -8.32 -10.56 17.47
CA GLN A 137 -7.20 -11.48 17.22
C GLN A 137 -6.36 -11.14 15.97
N ARG A 138 -6.10 -9.85 15.74
CA ARG A 138 -5.40 -9.33 14.56
C ARG A 138 -6.14 -9.50 13.23
N VAL A 139 -7.40 -9.86 13.26
CA VAL A 139 -8.27 -9.87 12.07
C VAL A 139 -9.15 -8.64 12.11
N LEU A 140 -9.09 -7.85 11.06
CA LEU A 140 -10.01 -6.74 10.84
C LEU A 140 -11.13 -7.22 9.91
N ARG A 141 -12.37 -7.01 10.32
CA ARG A 141 -13.57 -7.23 9.51
C ARG A 141 -14.23 -5.90 9.22
N ILE A 142 -14.70 -5.72 8.02
CA ILE A 142 -15.44 -4.54 7.60
C ILE A 142 -16.87 -4.97 7.25
N PRO A 143 -17.84 -4.79 8.17
CA PRO A 143 -19.22 -5.22 7.94
C PRO A 143 -19.88 -4.51 6.77
N ASP A 144 -19.60 -3.22 6.60
CA ASP A 144 -20.09 -2.39 5.51
C ASP A 144 -18.93 -1.54 4.96
N LEU A 145 -18.41 -1.96 3.80
CA LEU A 145 -17.27 -1.30 3.17
C LEU A 145 -17.62 0.10 2.66
N ASP A 146 -18.83 0.30 2.17
CA ASP A 146 -19.24 1.59 1.61
C ASP A 146 -19.47 2.61 2.72
N ALA A 147 -20.02 2.18 3.85
CA ALA A 147 -20.12 3.02 5.04
C ALA A 147 -18.73 3.41 5.57
N LEU A 148 -17.77 2.49 5.63
CA LEU A 148 -16.40 2.79 6.05
C LEU A 148 -15.70 3.73 5.06
N LYS A 149 -15.85 3.53 3.74
CA LYS A 149 -15.33 4.43 2.70
C LYS A 149 -15.90 5.83 2.82
N SER A 150 -17.19 5.94 3.10
CA SER A 150 -17.87 7.22 3.32
C SER A 150 -17.30 7.94 4.55
N ALA A 151 -17.18 7.25 5.70
CA ALA A 151 -16.61 7.78 6.93
C ALA A 151 -15.15 8.23 6.78
N ALA A 152 -14.42 7.57 5.89
CA ALA A 152 -13.03 7.86 5.55
C ALA A 152 -12.87 8.98 4.52
N ALA A 153 -13.93 9.40 3.82
CA ALA A 153 -13.85 10.15 2.56
C ALA A 153 -12.81 9.51 1.63
N PHE A 154 -12.93 8.20 1.42
CA PHE A 154 -11.93 7.40 0.71
C PHE A 154 -12.21 7.38 -0.80
N ASP A 155 -11.21 7.75 -1.57
CA ASP A 155 -11.21 7.67 -3.03
C ASP A 155 -10.02 6.81 -3.47
N PRO A 156 -10.22 5.62 -4.05
CA PRO A 156 -9.15 4.70 -4.41
C PRO A 156 -8.33 5.14 -5.63
N ARG A 157 -8.69 6.20 -6.35
CA ARG A 157 -8.04 6.59 -7.61
C ARG A 157 -6.53 6.78 -7.49
N TYR A 158 -6.04 7.28 -6.35
CA TYR A 158 -4.60 7.44 -6.11
C TYR A 158 -3.83 6.12 -6.00
N LEU A 159 -4.53 5.01 -5.78
CA LEU A 159 -3.92 3.67 -5.73
C LEU A 159 -3.62 3.11 -7.12
N HIS A 160 -4.23 3.68 -8.19
CA HIS A 160 -4.05 3.24 -9.57
C HIS A 160 -4.19 1.71 -9.72
N LEU A 161 -5.26 1.14 -9.19
CA LEU A 161 -5.45 -0.31 -9.08
C LEU A 161 -5.62 -0.99 -10.45
N ASP A 162 -6.02 -0.25 -11.48
CA ASP A 162 -6.21 -0.75 -12.85
C ASP A 162 -4.88 -0.99 -13.60
N GLY A 163 -3.76 -0.64 -12.97
CA GLY A 163 -2.44 -0.78 -13.57
C GLY A 163 -2.12 0.30 -14.60
N ALA A 164 -1.04 0.09 -15.36
CA ALA A 164 -0.64 1.02 -16.41
C ALA A 164 -1.69 1.07 -17.54
N PRO A 165 -1.88 2.22 -18.23
CA PRO A 165 -2.78 2.34 -19.35
C PRO A 165 -2.55 1.27 -20.42
N GLN A 166 -3.63 0.74 -21.00
CA GLN A 166 -3.55 -0.37 -21.98
C GLN A 166 -2.62 -0.01 -23.14
N ALA A 167 -2.71 1.22 -23.67
CA ALA A 167 -1.85 1.68 -24.76
C ALA A 167 -0.35 1.61 -24.45
N VAL A 168 0.05 1.77 -23.18
CA VAL A 168 1.44 1.61 -22.76
C VAL A 168 1.81 0.13 -22.71
N ARG A 169 0.93 -0.70 -22.17
CA ARG A 169 1.12 -2.16 -22.11
C ARG A 169 1.26 -2.76 -23.50
N ASP A 170 0.41 -2.37 -24.44
CA ASP A 170 0.41 -2.88 -25.81
C ASP A 170 1.69 -2.51 -26.57
N ARG A 171 2.14 -1.25 -26.47
CA ARG A 171 3.38 -0.79 -27.11
C ARG A 171 4.62 -1.51 -26.58
N VAL A 172 4.67 -1.70 -25.26
CA VAL A 172 5.76 -2.41 -24.60
C VAL A 172 5.77 -3.89 -24.99
N SER A 173 4.59 -4.50 -25.15
CA SER A 173 4.47 -5.89 -25.61
C SER A 173 4.82 -6.05 -27.09
N ALA A 174 4.44 -5.10 -27.95
CA ALA A 174 4.74 -5.14 -29.38
C ALA A 174 6.25 -5.10 -29.69
N GLN A 175 7.04 -4.36 -28.91
CA GLN A 175 8.50 -4.34 -29.06
C GLN A 175 9.16 -5.70 -28.77
N ARG A 176 8.51 -6.58 -28.03
CA ARG A 176 9.00 -7.92 -27.70
C ARG A 176 8.99 -8.88 -28.92
N PHE A 177 8.21 -8.58 -29.97
CA PHE A 177 8.11 -9.39 -31.20
C PHE A 177 8.96 -8.86 -32.34
N MET A 178 9.66 -7.72 -32.15
CA MET A 178 10.49 -7.09 -33.19
C MET A 178 12.01 -7.19 -32.88
N ALA A 179 12.40 -7.80 -31.79
CA ALA A 179 13.77 -8.07 -31.35
C ALA A 179 14.03 -9.59 -31.39
#